data_59bb37e9e63d9638ec7931737aab8a8f
#
_entry.id   59bb37e9e63d9638ec7931737aab8a8f
#
_cell.length_a   1.000
_cell.length_b   1.000
_cell.length_c   1.000
_cell.angle_alpha   90.00
_cell.angle_beta   90.00
_cell.angle_gamma   90.00
#
_symmetry.space_group_name_H-M   'P 1'
#
loop_
_entity.id
_entity.type
_entity.pdbx_description
1 polymer ?
#
loop_
_entity_poly.entity_id
_entity_poly.type
_entity_poly.pdbx_seq_one_letter_code
_entity_poly.pdbx_strand_id
1 'polypeptide(L)'
;MSKKKKSPALHDGVAKKTASKMTFIEFGDPEPVAAWGCYYGSLWDGYNGWYTPPIERMDLAMLSNIAPYHGAVLRARVNMIMQGFRGGGGMTHAAMAAAVTNLLIFGDMGLLKVRNGFGRVVRLHTLPSLYLRRNNEGGTVIVQAALEDLVYPPGEVVFVAIYDPQQQVYGVPDYIHGMESAMLNVDATRFRRKYYKNGAHLGYILYSTDPDMDPELEAEFRKKIEASKGAGNFKSMFINIPGGDKEGVKVIPIGDSGTKDEFLNIKTISAQDQLVAHRFPPGLAGIIPANTAGLGDPLKSREAYYRDEVIPMRRLIMEGINSDPDIRRLGQVEFILEFNEATE
;
A
#
# COMPACT_ATOMS: atom_id res chain seq x y z
N MET A 1 65.85 16.91 -72.20
CA MET A 1 65.99 17.34 -70.79
C MET A 1 64.84 18.28 -70.49
N SER A 2 63.79 17.77 -69.78
CA SER A 2 62.59 18.53 -69.54
C SER A 2 62.48 18.78 -68.00
N LYS A 3 62.39 20.02 -67.63
CA LYS A 3 62.23 20.47 -66.24
C LYS A 3 60.72 20.43 -65.85
N LYS A 4 60.33 19.56 -64.95
CA LYS A 4 59.00 19.61 -64.31
C LYS A 4 58.89 20.73 -63.31
N LYS A 5 57.93 21.63 -63.51
CA LYS A 5 57.49 22.65 -62.57
C LYS A 5 56.67 21.99 -61.42
N LYS A 6 56.98 22.33 -60.18
CA LYS A 6 56.19 21.99 -58.99
C LYS A 6 55.04 22.99 -58.86
N SER A 7 53.83 22.51 -58.72
CA SER A 7 52.64 23.29 -58.32
C SER A 7 52.56 23.43 -56.80
N PRO A 8 52.01 24.52 -56.24
CA PRO A 8 51.86 24.72 -54.79
C PRO A 8 50.66 23.95 -54.22
N ALA A 9 50.87 23.44 -53.03
CA ALA A 9 49.83 22.70 -52.29
C ALA A 9 48.75 23.66 -51.74
N LEU A 10 47.49 23.37 -52.01
CA LEU A 10 46.33 23.97 -51.39
C LEU A 10 46.20 23.41 -49.96
N HIS A 11 46.16 24.30 -48.98
CA HIS A 11 45.77 23.99 -47.61
C HIS A 11 44.23 23.80 -47.59
N ASP A 12 43.77 22.58 -47.53
CA ASP A 12 42.38 22.25 -47.14
C ASP A 12 42.26 22.27 -45.63
N GLY A 13 41.77 23.41 -45.12
CA GLY A 13 41.29 23.52 -43.76
C GLY A 13 39.92 22.89 -43.62
N VAL A 14 39.89 21.58 -43.35
CA VAL A 14 38.64 20.90 -42.95
C VAL A 14 38.34 21.27 -41.49
N ALA A 15 37.41 22.20 -41.32
CA ALA A 15 36.78 22.44 -40.01
C ALA A 15 36.08 21.15 -39.52
N LYS A 16 36.64 20.54 -38.49
CA LYS A 16 35.97 19.45 -37.76
C LYS A 16 34.69 20.01 -37.16
N LYS A 17 33.53 19.72 -37.76
CA LYS A 17 32.25 19.86 -37.10
C LYS A 17 32.23 18.89 -35.93
N THR A 18 32.33 19.43 -34.73
CA THR A 18 32.08 18.71 -33.49
C THR A 18 30.60 18.36 -33.51
N ALA A 19 30.27 17.09 -33.76
CA ALA A 19 28.89 16.59 -33.63
C ALA A 19 28.50 16.71 -32.15
N SER A 20 27.55 17.57 -31.85
CA SER A 20 26.93 17.62 -30.53
C SER A 20 26.30 16.27 -30.22
N LYS A 21 26.81 15.54 -29.24
CA LYS A 21 26.19 14.34 -28.73
C LYS A 21 24.89 14.75 -28.07
N MET A 22 23.74 14.52 -28.71
CA MET A 22 22.46 14.50 -28.03
C MET A 22 22.45 13.34 -27.04
N THR A 23 22.43 13.63 -25.77
CA THR A 23 22.23 12.64 -24.73
C THR A 23 20.72 12.57 -24.46
N PHE A 24 20.06 11.50 -24.88
CA PHE A 24 18.69 11.20 -24.48
C PHE A 24 18.72 10.71 -23.05
N ILE A 25 17.87 11.31 -22.20
CA ILE A 25 17.62 10.82 -20.85
C ILE A 25 16.45 9.87 -20.96
N GLU A 26 16.65 8.60 -20.73
CA GLU A 26 15.59 7.63 -20.55
C GLU A 26 14.79 7.98 -19.30
N PHE A 27 13.50 8.11 -19.47
CA PHE A 27 12.54 8.13 -18.37
C PHE A 27 12.44 6.69 -17.85
N GLY A 28 12.75 6.48 -16.59
CA GLY A 28 12.76 5.23 -15.84
C GLY A 28 12.23 3.98 -16.53
N ASP A 29 12.83 2.85 -16.25
CA ASP A 29 12.37 1.57 -16.77
C ASP A 29 10.87 1.43 -16.55
N PRO A 30 10.09 1.02 -17.57
CA PRO A 30 8.69 0.71 -17.37
C PRO A 30 8.62 -0.43 -16.35
N GLU A 31 8.01 -0.17 -15.18
CA GLU A 31 7.68 -1.24 -14.27
C GLU A 31 6.74 -2.19 -15.01
N PRO A 32 7.05 -3.50 -15.10
CA PRO A 32 6.12 -4.43 -15.68
C PRO A 32 4.83 -4.34 -14.89
N VAL A 33 3.71 -4.09 -15.55
CA VAL A 33 2.37 -4.17 -14.98
C VAL A 33 2.08 -5.65 -14.70
N ALA A 34 2.86 -6.23 -13.82
CA ALA A 34 2.61 -7.55 -13.29
C ALA A 34 1.56 -7.36 -12.19
N ALA A 35 0.30 -7.52 -12.56
CA ALA A 35 -0.86 -7.50 -11.67
C ALA A 35 -0.80 -8.55 -10.54
N TRP A 36 0.31 -9.22 -10.35
CA TRP A 36 0.55 -10.35 -9.45
C TRP A 36 1.44 -9.98 -8.26
N GLY A 37 1.91 -8.73 -8.16
CA GLY A 37 2.95 -8.32 -7.22
C GLY A 37 2.58 -8.39 -5.75
N CYS A 38 1.31 -8.59 -5.41
CA CYS A 38 0.87 -8.59 -4.01
C CYS A 38 0.50 -9.97 -3.46
N TYR A 39 0.28 -10.97 -4.33
CA TYR A 39 -0.09 -12.31 -3.90
C TYR A 39 0.92 -13.35 -4.39
N TYR A 40 1.64 -13.96 -3.45
CA TYR A 40 2.72 -14.92 -3.76
C TYR A 40 2.31 -16.39 -3.54
N GLY A 41 1.09 -16.65 -3.05
CA GLY A 41 0.71 -17.97 -2.57
C GLY A 41 1.37 -18.34 -1.24
N SER A 42 1.01 -19.50 -0.68
CA SER A 42 1.62 -20.02 0.54
C SER A 42 2.56 -21.15 0.19
N LEU A 43 3.85 -20.96 0.40
CA LEU A 43 4.89 -21.94 0.15
C LEU A 43 5.48 -22.44 1.46
N TRP A 44 5.84 -23.75 1.49
CA TRP A 44 6.56 -24.31 2.62
C TRP A 44 8.01 -23.85 2.63
N ASP A 45 8.41 -23.20 3.72
CA ASP A 45 9.80 -22.86 3.98
C ASP A 45 10.43 -23.93 4.89
N GLY A 46 11.17 -24.84 4.28
CA GLY A 46 11.81 -25.95 5.00
C GLY A 46 12.94 -25.53 5.93
N TYR A 47 13.51 -24.34 5.74
CA TYR A 47 14.55 -23.82 6.62
C TYR A 47 13.94 -23.27 7.93
N ASN A 48 12.87 -22.50 7.80
CA ASN A 48 12.20 -21.88 8.94
C ASN A 48 11.14 -22.77 9.60
N GLY A 49 10.67 -23.82 8.92
CA GLY A 49 9.69 -24.76 9.47
C GLY A 49 8.26 -24.23 9.51
N TRP A 50 7.91 -23.29 8.62
CA TRP A 50 6.55 -22.76 8.49
C TRP A 50 6.22 -22.36 7.05
N TYR A 51 4.93 -22.15 6.76
CA TYR A 51 4.47 -21.65 5.46
C TYR A 51 4.63 -20.15 5.38
N THR A 52 5.07 -19.64 4.22
CA THR A 52 5.07 -18.19 3.94
C THR A 52 3.63 -17.69 3.84
N PRO A 53 3.31 -16.49 4.37
CA PRO A 53 2.02 -15.88 4.11
C PRO A 53 1.84 -15.57 2.61
N PRO A 54 0.60 -15.64 2.08
CA PRO A 54 0.35 -15.40 0.67
C PRO A 54 0.61 -13.94 0.24
N ILE A 55 0.62 -13.03 1.21
CA ILE A 55 0.86 -11.59 1.04
C ILE A 55 1.79 -11.16 2.16
N GLU A 56 2.72 -10.22 1.86
CA GLU A 56 3.61 -9.68 2.91
C GLU A 56 2.79 -8.93 3.97
N ARG A 57 2.81 -9.47 5.20
CA ARG A 57 1.99 -8.95 6.31
C ARG A 57 2.41 -7.56 6.78
N MET A 58 3.69 -7.23 6.66
CA MET A 58 4.18 -5.89 7.00
C MET A 58 3.57 -4.84 6.06
N ASP A 59 3.47 -5.15 4.77
CA ASP A 59 2.89 -4.23 3.79
C ASP A 59 1.39 -4.01 4.04
N LEU A 60 0.63 -5.07 4.40
CA LEU A 60 -0.77 -4.93 4.81
C LEU A 60 -0.93 -4.03 6.04
N ALA A 61 -0.09 -4.22 7.06
CA ALA A 61 -0.09 -3.40 8.26
C ALA A 61 0.29 -1.94 7.95
N MET A 62 1.29 -1.72 7.10
CA MET A 62 1.69 -0.38 6.67
C MET A 62 0.59 0.31 5.87
N LEU A 63 -0.04 -0.39 4.92
CA LEU A 63 -1.11 0.15 4.10
C LEU A 63 -2.27 0.65 4.95
N SER A 64 -2.67 -0.09 5.99
CA SER A 64 -3.74 0.30 6.91
C SER A 64 -3.46 1.62 7.67
N ASN A 65 -2.18 1.99 7.80
CA ASN A 65 -1.76 3.23 8.48
C ASN A 65 -1.54 4.40 7.52
N ILE A 66 -1.11 4.14 6.27
CA ILE A 66 -0.74 5.20 5.33
C ILE A 66 -1.85 5.57 4.35
N ALA A 67 -2.76 4.64 4.03
CA ALA A 67 -3.88 4.87 3.12
C ALA A 67 -5.10 5.40 3.90
N PRO A 68 -5.47 6.69 3.74
CA PRO A 68 -6.42 7.33 4.64
C PRO A 68 -7.83 6.74 4.55
N TYR A 69 -8.31 6.44 3.36
CA TYR A 69 -9.66 5.84 3.17
C TYR A 69 -9.68 4.40 3.64
N HIS A 70 -8.70 3.61 3.26
CA HIS A 70 -8.57 2.22 3.66
C HIS A 70 -8.51 2.07 5.19
N GLY A 71 -7.60 2.78 5.85
CA GLY A 71 -7.46 2.72 7.31
C GLY A 71 -8.69 3.23 8.07
N ALA A 72 -9.35 4.28 7.57
CA ALA A 72 -10.57 4.80 8.17
C ALA A 72 -11.73 3.79 8.09
N VAL A 73 -11.91 3.16 6.92
CA VAL A 73 -12.94 2.14 6.71
C VAL A 73 -12.69 0.90 7.55
N LEU A 74 -11.44 0.42 7.62
CA LEU A 74 -11.08 -0.70 8.50
C LEU A 74 -11.46 -0.43 9.95
N ARG A 75 -11.14 0.76 10.45
CA ARG A 75 -11.50 1.16 11.82
C ARG A 75 -13.00 1.25 12.02
N ALA A 76 -13.75 1.81 11.06
CA ALA A 76 -15.21 1.85 11.10
C ALA A 76 -15.81 0.44 11.14
N ARG A 77 -15.29 -0.49 10.33
CA ARG A 77 -15.70 -1.90 10.32
C ARG A 77 -15.46 -2.58 11.66
N VAL A 78 -14.26 -2.40 12.25
CA VAL A 78 -13.96 -2.93 13.60
C VAL A 78 -14.97 -2.40 14.60
N ASN A 79 -15.25 -1.11 14.62
CA ASN A 79 -16.20 -0.51 15.55
C ASN A 79 -17.61 -1.07 15.37
N MET A 80 -18.08 -1.23 14.12
CA MET A 80 -19.39 -1.80 13.83
C MET A 80 -19.51 -3.27 14.28
N ILE A 81 -18.47 -4.08 14.05
CA ILE A 81 -18.43 -5.46 14.52
C ILE A 81 -18.48 -5.51 16.05
N MET A 82 -17.62 -4.71 16.70
CA MET A 82 -17.46 -4.69 18.14
C MET A 82 -18.66 -4.11 18.90
N GLN A 83 -19.48 -3.29 18.27
CA GLN A 83 -20.70 -2.75 18.89
C GLN A 83 -21.65 -3.85 19.42
N GLY A 84 -21.63 -5.03 18.83
CA GLY A 84 -22.46 -6.15 19.26
C GLY A 84 -21.78 -7.16 20.17
N PHE A 85 -20.52 -6.94 20.57
CA PHE A 85 -19.80 -7.88 21.42
C PHE A 85 -20.37 -7.91 22.85
N ARG A 86 -20.77 -9.10 23.31
CA ARG A 86 -21.38 -9.33 24.65
C ARG A 86 -20.41 -9.94 25.65
N GLY A 87 -19.31 -10.49 25.17
CA GLY A 87 -18.32 -11.17 26.02
C GLY A 87 -18.08 -12.61 25.59
N GLY A 88 -17.41 -13.37 26.43
CA GLY A 88 -17.05 -14.77 26.23
C GLY A 88 -15.55 -15.00 26.01
N GLY A 89 -15.13 -16.27 26.08
CA GLY A 89 -13.73 -16.65 25.92
C GLY A 89 -12.78 -16.06 26.98
N GLY A 90 -13.29 -15.49 28.07
CA GLY A 90 -12.49 -14.75 29.05
C GLY A 90 -11.80 -13.50 28.47
N MET A 91 -12.32 -12.97 27.33
CA MET A 91 -11.74 -11.83 26.64
C MET A 91 -12.36 -10.51 27.09
N THR A 92 -11.52 -9.50 27.19
CA THR A 92 -11.98 -8.10 27.32
C THR A 92 -12.41 -7.55 25.96
N HIS A 93 -13.20 -6.48 25.95
CA HIS A 93 -13.58 -5.78 24.72
C HIS A 93 -12.35 -5.35 23.90
N ALA A 94 -11.31 -4.84 24.56
CA ALA A 94 -10.06 -4.43 23.89
C ALA A 94 -9.31 -5.62 23.24
N ALA A 95 -9.26 -6.77 23.92
CA ALA A 95 -8.62 -7.96 23.38
C ALA A 95 -9.37 -8.51 22.15
N MET A 96 -10.71 -8.52 22.18
CA MET A 96 -11.51 -8.91 21.03
C MET A 96 -11.40 -7.90 19.90
N ALA A 97 -11.39 -6.60 20.19
CA ALA A 97 -11.18 -5.57 19.16
C ALA A 97 -9.83 -5.70 18.47
N ALA A 98 -8.76 -6.05 19.19
CA ALA A 98 -7.46 -6.35 18.61
C ALA A 98 -7.51 -7.60 17.68
N ALA A 99 -8.21 -8.65 18.10
CA ALA A 99 -8.40 -9.86 17.31
C ALA A 99 -9.18 -9.58 16.01
N VAL A 100 -10.28 -8.84 16.10
CA VAL A 100 -11.08 -8.41 14.95
C VAL A 100 -10.25 -7.52 14.02
N THR A 101 -9.42 -6.63 14.56
CA THR A 101 -8.51 -5.80 13.77
C THR A 101 -7.53 -6.67 12.97
N ASN A 102 -6.94 -7.68 13.61
CA ASN A 102 -6.06 -8.63 12.93
C ASN A 102 -6.80 -9.37 11.80
N LEU A 103 -8.00 -9.88 12.08
CA LEU A 103 -8.82 -10.57 11.09
C LEU A 103 -9.12 -9.70 9.87
N LEU A 104 -9.47 -8.44 10.07
CA LEU A 104 -9.77 -7.53 8.97
C LEU A 104 -8.54 -7.07 8.20
N ILE A 105 -7.38 -6.91 8.85
CA ILE A 105 -6.14 -6.47 8.17
C ILE A 105 -5.45 -7.62 7.45
N PHE A 106 -5.34 -8.79 8.10
CA PHE A 106 -4.53 -9.91 7.59
C PHE A 106 -5.35 -11.05 6.98
N GLY A 107 -6.68 -11.02 7.15
CA GLY A 107 -7.57 -12.11 6.77
C GLY A 107 -7.63 -13.25 7.77
N ASP A 108 -6.82 -13.21 8.84
CA ASP A 108 -6.81 -14.21 9.89
C ASP A 108 -6.53 -13.62 11.28
N MET A 109 -6.87 -14.37 12.31
CA MET A 109 -6.51 -14.08 13.69
C MET A 109 -6.19 -15.36 14.46
N GLY A 110 -5.22 -15.28 15.37
CA GLY A 110 -4.85 -16.34 16.30
C GLY A 110 -5.17 -15.96 17.74
N LEU A 111 -5.80 -16.87 18.47
CA LEU A 111 -6.15 -16.71 19.89
C LEU A 111 -5.52 -17.83 20.70
N LEU A 112 -4.51 -17.53 21.49
CA LEU A 112 -3.82 -18.49 22.35
C LEU A 112 -4.71 -18.85 23.56
N LYS A 113 -4.84 -20.15 23.83
CA LYS A 113 -5.52 -20.67 25.01
C LYS A 113 -4.61 -20.56 26.23
N VAL A 114 -4.92 -19.62 27.11
CA VAL A 114 -4.21 -19.49 28.40
C VAL A 114 -4.80 -20.50 29.38
N ARG A 115 -3.96 -21.43 29.88
CA ARG A 115 -4.37 -22.49 30.79
C ARG A 115 -3.94 -22.18 32.23
N ASN A 116 -4.75 -22.64 33.19
CA ASN A 116 -4.37 -22.63 34.60
C ASN A 116 -3.51 -23.87 34.97
N GLY A 117 -3.05 -23.95 36.22
CA GLY A 117 -2.25 -25.07 36.72
C GLY A 117 -2.91 -26.46 36.62
N PHE A 118 -4.22 -26.54 36.39
CA PHE A 118 -4.97 -27.76 36.18
C PHE A 118 -5.21 -28.09 34.70
N GLY A 119 -4.56 -27.36 33.78
CA GLY A 119 -4.69 -27.54 32.33
C GLY A 119 -5.99 -26.98 31.72
N ARG A 120 -6.85 -26.34 32.50
CA ARG A 120 -8.11 -25.75 31.98
C ARG A 120 -7.85 -24.39 31.37
N VAL A 121 -8.45 -24.11 30.22
CA VAL A 121 -8.44 -22.78 29.58
C VAL A 121 -9.20 -21.81 30.48
N VAL A 122 -8.59 -20.69 30.78
CA VAL A 122 -9.18 -19.62 31.62
C VAL A 122 -9.44 -18.34 30.84
N ARG A 123 -8.74 -18.16 29.71
CA ARG A 123 -8.97 -17.04 28.80
C ARG A 123 -8.31 -17.28 27.45
N LEU A 124 -8.77 -16.56 26.44
CA LEU A 124 -8.09 -16.41 25.18
C LEU A 124 -7.20 -15.16 25.19
N HIS A 125 -6.03 -15.27 24.58
CA HIS A 125 -5.10 -14.17 24.40
C HIS A 125 -4.86 -13.93 22.91
N THR A 126 -5.07 -12.70 22.43
CA THR A 126 -4.88 -12.35 21.02
C THR A 126 -3.39 -12.35 20.67
N LEU A 127 -3.02 -13.17 19.68
CA LEU A 127 -1.67 -13.20 19.12
C LEU A 127 -1.52 -12.13 18.03
N PRO A 128 -0.32 -11.58 17.84
CA PRO A 128 -0.06 -10.60 16.77
C PRO A 128 -0.02 -11.31 15.41
N SER A 129 -1.08 -11.19 14.60
CA SER A 129 -1.16 -11.85 13.28
C SER A 129 -0.04 -11.42 12.32
N LEU A 130 0.54 -10.25 12.48
CA LEU A 130 1.73 -9.82 11.73
C LEU A 130 2.86 -10.85 11.76
N TYR A 131 3.12 -11.42 12.92
CA TYR A 131 4.21 -12.37 13.17
C TYR A 131 3.75 -13.82 13.21
N LEU A 132 2.45 -14.08 13.07
CA LEU A 132 1.87 -15.41 13.12
C LEU A 132 2.19 -16.17 11.83
N ARG A 133 2.66 -17.41 11.99
CA ARG A 133 2.92 -18.38 10.91
C ARG A 133 2.25 -19.70 11.23
N ARG A 134 2.05 -20.54 10.21
CA ARG A 134 1.49 -21.88 10.34
C ARG A 134 2.54 -22.91 9.94
N ASN A 135 2.73 -23.94 10.75
CA ASN A 135 3.62 -25.04 10.41
C ASN A 135 2.85 -26.20 9.71
N ASN A 136 3.57 -27.17 9.22
CA ASN A 136 3.02 -28.33 8.50
C ASN A 136 2.26 -29.32 9.39
N GLU A 137 2.44 -29.24 10.70
CA GLU A 137 1.75 -30.08 11.68
C GLU A 137 0.39 -29.47 12.10
N GLY A 138 0.03 -28.31 11.57
CA GLY A 138 -1.19 -27.56 11.95
C GLY A 138 -1.01 -26.72 13.21
N GLY A 139 0.20 -26.60 13.74
CA GLY A 139 0.55 -25.69 14.83
C GLY A 139 0.69 -24.25 14.38
N THR A 140 0.97 -23.39 15.36
CA THR A 140 1.15 -21.94 15.13
C THR A 140 2.54 -21.54 15.63
N VAL A 141 3.22 -20.69 14.85
CA VAL A 141 4.53 -20.13 15.18
C VAL A 141 4.40 -18.61 15.24
N ILE A 142 4.96 -18.00 16.26
CA ILE A 142 5.13 -16.54 16.35
C ILE A 142 6.59 -16.21 16.14
N VAL A 143 6.88 -15.60 14.98
CA VAL A 143 8.24 -15.21 14.60
C VAL A 143 8.74 -14.06 15.47
N GLN A 144 9.95 -14.19 16.00
CA GLN A 144 10.59 -13.17 16.83
C GLN A 144 11.91 -12.72 16.20
N ALA A 145 12.06 -11.42 15.95
CA ALA A 145 13.20 -10.87 15.22
C ALA A 145 14.59 -11.09 15.88
N ALA A 146 14.64 -11.29 17.19
CA ALA A 146 15.89 -11.38 17.96
C ALA A 146 15.93 -12.53 18.98
N LEU A 147 14.89 -13.34 19.03
CA LEU A 147 14.72 -14.45 19.96
C LEU A 147 14.31 -15.70 19.18
N GLU A 148 14.33 -16.86 19.86
CA GLU A 148 13.77 -18.07 19.30
C GLU A 148 12.26 -17.92 19.06
N ASP A 149 11.78 -18.48 17.96
CA ASP A 149 10.36 -18.45 17.61
C ASP A 149 9.52 -19.20 18.64
N LEU A 150 8.35 -18.64 18.96
CA LEU A 150 7.42 -19.31 19.87
C LEU A 150 6.56 -20.31 19.08
N VAL A 151 6.76 -21.59 19.33
CA VAL A 151 6.01 -22.65 18.67
C VAL A 151 4.91 -23.18 19.56
N TYR A 152 3.67 -23.11 19.07
CA TYR A 152 2.50 -23.66 19.74
C TYR A 152 2.01 -24.90 19.00
N PRO A 153 1.86 -26.05 19.67
CA PRO A 153 1.38 -27.27 19.05
C PRO A 153 -0.08 -27.12 18.57
N PRO A 154 -0.54 -28.02 17.67
CA PRO A 154 -1.93 -28.05 17.24
C PRO A 154 -2.91 -28.06 18.41
N GLY A 155 -3.97 -27.26 18.33
CA GLY A 155 -5.02 -27.18 19.35
C GLY A 155 -4.77 -26.16 20.46
N GLU A 156 -3.55 -25.57 20.62
CA GLU A 156 -3.28 -24.53 21.60
C GLU A 156 -3.68 -23.11 21.13
N VAL A 157 -3.82 -22.90 19.83
CA VAL A 157 -4.27 -21.65 19.25
C VAL A 157 -5.55 -21.88 18.47
N VAL A 158 -6.59 -21.13 18.81
CA VAL A 158 -7.80 -21.02 17.98
C VAL A 158 -7.47 -20.10 16.81
N PHE A 159 -7.51 -20.64 15.60
CA PHE A 159 -7.20 -19.92 14.38
C PHE A 159 -8.47 -19.71 13.57
N VAL A 160 -8.82 -18.45 13.32
CA VAL A 160 -9.99 -18.06 12.51
C VAL A 160 -9.48 -17.34 11.29
N ALA A 161 -9.94 -17.74 10.11
CA ALA A 161 -9.46 -17.22 8.84
C ALA A 161 -10.59 -16.99 7.85
N ILE A 162 -10.47 -15.94 7.04
CA ILE A 162 -11.32 -15.72 5.86
C ILE A 162 -10.82 -16.68 4.77
N TYR A 163 -11.74 -17.47 4.20
CA TYR A 163 -11.40 -18.49 3.21
C TYR A 163 -10.78 -17.89 1.95
N ASP A 164 -9.70 -18.51 1.50
CA ASP A 164 -9.05 -18.22 0.23
C ASP A 164 -9.07 -19.49 -0.65
N PRO A 165 -9.64 -19.46 -1.87
CA PRO A 165 -9.67 -20.62 -2.76
C PRO A 165 -8.30 -21.03 -3.32
N GLN A 166 -7.29 -20.15 -3.25
CA GLN A 166 -5.97 -20.41 -3.82
C GLN A 166 -5.06 -21.19 -2.87
N GLN A 167 -5.29 -21.09 -1.56
CA GLN A 167 -4.58 -21.82 -0.51
C GLN A 167 -5.45 -21.90 0.76
N GLN A 168 -5.15 -22.83 1.67
CA GLN A 168 -5.97 -23.08 2.86
C GLN A 168 -5.15 -22.98 4.16
N VAL A 169 -3.96 -22.40 4.10
CA VAL A 169 -3.06 -22.27 5.25
C VAL A 169 -3.35 -21.00 6.03
N TYR A 170 -3.58 -19.90 5.30
CA TYR A 170 -3.87 -18.59 5.86
C TYR A 170 -5.19 -18.04 5.35
N GLY A 171 -5.70 -17.06 6.06
CA GLY A 171 -6.75 -16.20 5.54
C GLY A 171 -6.18 -15.13 4.59
N VAL A 172 -7.05 -14.62 3.73
CA VAL A 172 -6.75 -13.45 2.89
C VAL A 172 -7.79 -12.38 3.19
N PRO A 173 -7.37 -11.12 3.39
CA PRO A 173 -8.31 -10.05 3.69
C PRO A 173 -9.26 -9.81 2.52
N ASP A 174 -10.51 -9.56 2.84
CA ASP A 174 -11.61 -9.43 1.86
C ASP A 174 -11.52 -8.18 0.96
N TYR A 175 -10.62 -7.25 1.28
CA TYR A 175 -10.34 -6.04 0.51
C TYR A 175 -9.15 -6.17 -0.45
N ILE A 176 -8.53 -7.34 -0.57
CA ILE A 176 -7.27 -7.54 -1.30
C ILE A 176 -7.28 -6.95 -2.71
N HIS A 177 -8.38 -7.06 -3.43
CA HIS A 177 -8.55 -6.54 -4.78
C HIS A 177 -8.57 -5.01 -4.87
N GLY A 178 -8.65 -4.29 -3.77
CA GLY A 178 -8.54 -2.82 -3.69
C GLY A 178 -7.16 -2.30 -3.32
N MET A 179 -6.16 -3.16 -3.15
CA MET A 179 -4.82 -2.74 -2.70
C MET A 179 -4.14 -1.79 -3.68
N GLU A 180 -4.19 -2.07 -4.98
CA GLU A 180 -3.59 -1.22 -6.01
C GLU A 180 -4.19 0.20 -5.98
N SER A 181 -5.51 0.32 -5.85
CA SER A 181 -6.18 1.62 -5.72
C SER A 181 -5.81 2.33 -4.42
N ALA A 182 -5.57 1.58 -3.33
CA ALA A 182 -5.11 2.16 -2.08
C ALA A 182 -3.68 2.71 -2.20
N MET A 183 -2.76 1.96 -2.82
CA MET A 183 -1.40 2.40 -3.11
C MET A 183 -1.39 3.61 -4.04
N LEU A 184 -2.15 3.57 -5.14
CA LEU A 184 -2.28 4.69 -6.07
C LEU A 184 -2.76 5.96 -5.36
N ASN A 185 -3.73 5.86 -4.44
CA ASN A 185 -4.21 6.99 -3.65
C ASN A 185 -3.12 7.58 -2.74
N VAL A 186 -2.30 6.72 -2.13
CA VAL A 186 -1.14 7.13 -1.31
C VAL A 186 -0.12 7.85 -2.19
N ASP A 187 0.24 7.29 -3.33
CA ASP A 187 1.26 7.84 -4.23
C ASP A 187 0.79 9.15 -4.86
N ALA A 188 -0.47 9.26 -5.25
CA ALA A 188 -1.06 10.53 -5.68
C ALA A 188 -0.98 11.61 -4.59
N THR A 189 -1.18 11.24 -3.33
CA THR A 189 -1.04 12.16 -2.19
C THR A 189 0.41 12.56 -1.96
N ARG A 190 1.35 11.62 -2.05
CA ARG A 190 2.80 11.85 -1.94
C ARG A 190 3.31 12.74 -3.06
N PHE A 191 2.89 12.45 -4.30
CA PHE A 191 3.23 13.24 -5.47
C PHE A 191 2.73 14.67 -5.33
N ARG A 192 1.45 14.86 -4.99
CA ARG A 192 0.86 16.18 -4.76
C ARG A 192 1.60 16.96 -3.67
N ARG A 193 1.95 16.31 -2.56
CA ARG A 193 2.73 16.93 -1.49
C ARG A 193 4.10 17.41 -1.99
N LYS A 194 4.79 16.60 -2.81
CA LYS A 194 6.08 16.98 -3.41
C LYS A 194 5.93 18.11 -4.40
N TYR A 195 4.90 18.05 -5.25
CA TYR A 195 4.59 19.11 -6.20
C TYR A 195 4.44 20.47 -5.52
N TYR A 196 3.64 20.55 -4.46
CA TYR A 196 3.48 21.81 -3.71
C TYR A 196 4.73 22.21 -2.95
N LYS A 197 5.49 21.27 -2.40
CA LYS A 197 6.75 21.55 -1.72
C LYS A 197 7.81 22.14 -2.67
N ASN A 198 7.75 21.79 -3.96
CA ASN A 198 8.66 22.29 -4.99
C ASN A 198 8.10 23.54 -5.71
N GLY A 199 7.19 24.29 -5.11
CA GLY A 199 6.67 25.54 -5.69
C GLY A 199 5.63 25.34 -6.80
N ALA A 200 4.93 24.20 -6.80
CA ALA A 200 3.87 23.85 -7.76
C ALA A 200 4.35 23.71 -9.21
N HIS A 201 5.54 23.17 -9.41
CA HIS A 201 6.07 22.78 -10.74
C HIS A 201 6.68 21.37 -10.71
N LEU A 202 6.66 20.70 -11.87
CA LEU A 202 7.19 19.33 -12.05
C LEU A 202 8.69 19.28 -12.30
N GLY A 203 9.34 20.40 -12.30
CA GLY A 203 10.73 20.62 -12.66
C GLY A 203 10.86 21.76 -13.65
N TYR A 204 12.06 22.06 -14.04
CA TYR A 204 12.33 23.06 -15.04
C TYR A 204 13.45 22.62 -15.97
N ILE A 205 13.44 23.15 -17.19
CA ILE A 205 14.58 23.07 -18.11
C ILE A 205 15.31 24.40 -17.99
N LEU A 206 16.54 24.36 -17.52
CA LEU A 206 17.43 25.52 -17.58
C LEU A 206 18.15 25.46 -18.92
N TYR A 207 17.79 26.37 -19.81
CA TYR A 207 18.39 26.49 -21.12
C TYR A 207 19.40 27.67 -21.12
N SER A 208 20.64 27.42 -21.55
CA SER A 208 21.65 28.44 -21.69
C SER A 208 22.19 28.45 -23.12
N THR A 209 22.52 29.63 -23.63
CA THR A 209 23.13 29.83 -24.96
C THR A 209 24.53 30.48 -24.86
N ASP A 210 25.08 30.54 -23.65
CA ASP A 210 26.39 31.16 -23.42
C ASP A 210 27.49 30.37 -24.13
N PRO A 211 28.18 30.97 -25.14
CA PRO A 211 29.24 30.29 -25.85
C PRO A 211 30.55 30.17 -25.04
N ASP A 212 30.70 30.99 -24.00
CA ASP A 212 31.91 31.08 -23.20
C ASP A 212 31.70 30.53 -21.76
N MET A 213 30.68 29.70 -21.57
CA MET A 213 30.42 29.09 -20.27
C MET A 213 31.62 28.24 -19.82
N ASP A 214 32.13 28.54 -18.64
CA ASP A 214 33.22 27.80 -18.03
C ASP A 214 32.86 26.31 -17.90
N PRO A 215 33.69 25.40 -18.46
CA PRO A 215 33.45 23.94 -18.37
C PRO A 215 33.30 23.41 -16.94
N GLU A 216 33.98 24.03 -15.97
CA GLU A 216 33.86 23.68 -14.54
C GLU A 216 32.48 24.05 -14.00
N LEU A 217 31.97 25.22 -14.37
CA LEU A 217 30.66 25.71 -13.99
C LEU A 217 29.55 24.86 -14.62
N GLU A 218 29.69 24.46 -15.89
CA GLU A 218 28.79 23.56 -16.57
C GLU A 218 28.73 22.19 -15.86
N ALA A 219 29.88 21.65 -15.51
CA ALA A 219 30.00 20.39 -14.80
C ALA A 219 29.38 20.46 -13.39
N GLU A 220 29.55 21.60 -12.70
CA GLU A 220 28.93 21.82 -11.39
C GLU A 220 27.40 21.92 -11.47
N PHE A 221 26.84 22.63 -12.45
CA PHE A 221 25.40 22.69 -12.70
C PHE A 221 24.84 21.31 -13.02
N ARG A 222 25.49 20.56 -13.91
CA ARG A 222 25.14 19.20 -14.26
C ARG A 222 25.12 18.28 -13.04
N LYS A 223 26.17 18.35 -12.21
CA LYS A 223 26.28 17.56 -10.97
C LYS A 223 25.20 17.93 -9.95
N LYS A 224 24.90 19.21 -9.76
CA LYS A 224 23.81 19.66 -8.86
C LYS A 224 22.44 19.21 -9.34
N ILE A 225 22.18 19.26 -10.65
CA ILE A 225 20.92 18.79 -11.24
C ILE A 225 20.84 17.26 -11.17
N GLU A 226 21.94 16.54 -11.39
CA GLU A 226 22.00 15.09 -11.22
C GLU A 226 21.80 14.65 -9.77
N ALA A 227 22.39 15.37 -8.82
CA ALA A 227 22.19 15.13 -7.39
C ALA A 227 20.74 15.40 -6.93
N SER A 228 19.97 16.19 -7.67
CA SER A 228 18.54 16.39 -7.42
C SER A 228 17.65 15.23 -7.95
N LYS A 229 18.23 14.29 -8.70
CA LYS A 229 17.54 13.10 -9.21
C LYS A 229 17.43 12.07 -8.07
N GLY A 230 16.22 11.76 -7.65
CA GLY A 230 15.94 10.68 -6.69
C GLY A 230 14.52 10.18 -6.89
N ALA A 231 14.19 8.99 -6.39
CA ALA A 231 12.84 8.46 -6.47
C ALA A 231 11.84 9.48 -5.91
N GLY A 232 11.07 10.11 -6.82
CA GLY A 232 10.08 11.14 -6.51
C GLY A 232 10.61 12.57 -6.44
N ASN A 233 11.80 12.87 -6.87
CA ASN A 233 12.22 14.24 -7.15
C ASN A 233 11.87 14.59 -8.59
N PHE A 234 11.27 15.77 -8.81
CA PHE A 234 10.96 16.26 -10.13
C PHE A 234 12.24 16.53 -10.91
N LYS A 235 12.29 16.07 -12.15
CA LYS A 235 13.51 16.17 -12.97
C LYS A 235 13.66 17.59 -13.48
N SER A 236 14.73 18.27 -13.10
CA SER A 236 15.21 19.47 -13.77
C SER A 236 16.29 19.10 -14.78
N MET A 237 16.31 19.75 -15.92
CA MET A 237 17.28 19.50 -16.99
C MET A 237 18.08 20.78 -17.26
N PHE A 238 19.38 20.64 -17.43
CA PHE A 238 20.24 21.72 -17.92
C PHE A 238 20.65 21.44 -19.37
N ILE A 239 20.42 22.42 -20.24
CA ILE A 239 20.80 22.36 -21.65
C ILE A 239 21.60 23.60 -21.94
N ASN A 240 22.87 23.44 -22.38
CA ASN A 240 23.65 24.52 -22.96
C ASN A 240 23.83 24.27 -24.45
N ILE A 241 23.46 25.25 -25.29
CA ILE A 241 23.65 25.25 -26.74
C ILE A 241 24.50 26.48 -27.09
N PRO A 242 25.79 26.34 -27.17
CA PRO A 242 26.67 27.47 -27.51
C PRO A 242 26.32 28.09 -28.85
N GLY A 243 26.13 29.40 -28.93
CA GLY A 243 25.78 30.11 -30.15
C GLY A 243 24.30 30.06 -30.53
N GLY A 244 23.41 29.65 -29.63
CA GLY A 244 21.95 29.73 -29.80
C GLY A 244 21.41 31.16 -29.70
N ASP A 245 20.12 31.35 -29.47
CA ASP A 245 19.41 32.63 -29.50
C ASP A 245 19.92 33.60 -28.42
N LYS A 246 19.87 34.92 -28.68
CA LYS A 246 20.53 35.98 -27.87
C LYS A 246 19.92 36.20 -26.47
N GLU A 247 18.90 35.49 -26.04
CA GLU A 247 18.32 35.60 -24.70
C GLU A 247 18.96 34.61 -23.71
N GLY A 248 20.25 34.61 -23.57
CA GLY A 248 21.19 33.93 -22.69
C GLY A 248 20.75 32.78 -21.80
N VAL A 249 19.71 32.91 -21.01
CA VAL A 249 19.21 31.86 -20.10
C VAL A 249 17.69 31.89 -20.02
N LYS A 250 17.05 30.76 -20.31
CA LYS A 250 15.61 30.59 -20.16
C LYS A 250 15.30 29.44 -19.20
N VAL A 251 14.38 29.66 -18.26
CA VAL A 251 13.82 28.64 -17.40
C VAL A 251 12.46 28.25 -17.95
N ILE A 252 12.34 27.02 -18.43
CA ILE A 252 11.12 26.48 -19.00
C ILE A 252 10.50 25.52 -17.98
N PRO A 253 9.36 25.83 -17.34
CA PRO A 253 8.70 24.91 -16.44
C PRO A 253 8.19 23.69 -17.19
N ILE A 254 8.35 22.49 -16.62
CA ILE A 254 7.83 21.24 -17.19
C ILE A 254 6.47 20.99 -16.57
N GLY A 255 5.44 20.91 -17.42
CA GLY A 255 4.07 20.52 -17.07
C GLY A 255 3.30 21.60 -16.32
N ASP A 256 2.22 22.09 -16.88
CA ASP A 256 1.45 23.09 -16.15
C ASP A 256 -0.06 22.82 -16.29
N SER A 257 -0.92 22.81 -16.65
CA SER A 257 -2.36 23.06 -16.52
C SER A 257 -3.29 21.85 -16.37
N GLY A 258 -2.86 20.65 -16.81
CA GLY A 258 -3.71 19.44 -16.72
C GLY A 258 -3.62 18.69 -15.38
N THR A 259 -2.52 18.86 -14.68
CA THR A 259 -2.16 18.05 -13.51
C THR A 259 -3.08 18.21 -12.31
N LYS A 260 -3.69 19.37 -12.10
CA LYS A 260 -4.56 19.62 -10.92
C LYS A 260 -5.85 18.81 -10.98
N ASP A 261 -6.49 18.78 -12.15
CA ASP A 261 -7.75 18.08 -12.35
C ASP A 261 -7.52 16.55 -12.40
N GLU A 262 -6.42 16.12 -12.99
CA GLU A 262 -6.03 14.71 -13.01
C GLU A 262 -5.78 14.16 -11.59
N PHE A 263 -5.07 14.90 -10.73
CA PHE A 263 -4.86 14.48 -9.34
C PHE A 263 -6.14 14.38 -8.54
N LEU A 264 -7.08 15.29 -8.74
CA LEU A 264 -8.37 15.25 -8.08
C LEU A 264 -9.17 14.01 -8.54
N ASN A 265 -9.17 13.76 -9.84
CA ASN A 265 -9.84 12.61 -10.42
C ASN A 265 -9.25 11.28 -9.93
N ILE A 266 -7.92 11.11 -9.99
CA ILE A 266 -7.24 9.91 -9.47
C ILE A 266 -7.59 9.70 -8.00
N LYS A 267 -7.54 10.76 -7.19
CA LYS A 267 -7.85 10.65 -5.76
C LYS A 267 -9.30 10.29 -5.49
N THR A 268 -10.22 10.80 -6.29
CA THR A 268 -11.65 10.52 -6.15
C THR A 268 -11.99 9.11 -6.60
N ILE A 269 -11.49 8.68 -7.76
CA ILE A 269 -11.72 7.33 -8.29
C ILE A 269 -11.11 6.29 -7.36
N SER A 270 -9.85 6.44 -7.00
CA SER A 270 -9.18 5.48 -6.11
C SER A 270 -9.78 5.43 -4.70
N ALA A 271 -10.39 6.51 -4.22
CA ALA A 271 -11.17 6.48 -2.99
C ALA A 271 -12.46 5.65 -3.13
N GLN A 272 -13.16 5.80 -4.26
CA GLN A 272 -14.36 5.00 -4.55
C GLN A 272 -14.03 3.51 -4.68
N ASP A 273 -12.97 3.17 -5.39
CA ASP A 273 -12.49 1.79 -5.53
C ASP A 273 -12.20 1.15 -4.17
N GLN A 274 -11.56 1.89 -3.25
CA GLN A 274 -11.32 1.40 -1.89
C GLN A 274 -12.63 1.14 -1.13
N LEU A 275 -13.65 2.02 -1.29
CA LEU A 275 -14.95 1.78 -0.68
C LEU A 275 -15.64 0.54 -1.26
N VAL A 276 -15.57 0.37 -2.58
CA VAL A 276 -16.11 -0.82 -3.26
C VAL A 276 -15.38 -2.08 -2.80
N ALA A 277 -14.06 -2.03 -2.67
CA ALA A 277 -13.27 -3.16 -2.17
C ALA A 277 -13.68 -3.59 -0.76
N HIS A 278 -14.03 -2.63 0.09
CA HIS A 278 -14.58 -2.90 1.42
C HIS A 278 -16.10 -3.12 1.42
N ARG A 279 -16.76 -2.99 0.27
CA ARG A 279 -18.24 -2.98 0.14
C ARG A 279 -18.90 -1.95 1.07
N PHE A 280 -18.15 -0.89 1.44
CA PHE A 280 -18.53 0.08 2.44
C PHE A 280 -19.29 1.25 1.83
N PRO A 281 -20.50 1.60 2.33
CA PRO A 281 -21.32 2.66 1.77
C PRO A 281 -20.62 4.03 1.86
N PRO A 282 -20.56 4.82 0.76
CA PRO A 282 -19.90 6.12 0.74
C PRO A 282 -20.43 7.09 1.79
N GLY A 283 -21.74 7.07 2.06
CA GLY A 283 -22.39 7.94 3.06
C GLY A 283 -21.90 7.69 4.48
N LEU A 284 -21.48 6.46 4.80
CA LEU A 284 -20.92 6.11 6.11
C LEU A 284 -19.43 6.47 6.22
N ALA A 285 -18.75 6.61 5.08
CA ALA A 285 -17.34 7.01 5.03
C ALA A 285 -17.14 8.54 5.04
N GLY A 286 -18.22 9.33 4.99
CA GLY A 286 -18.15 10.79 4.86
C GLY A 286 -17.65 11.25 3.49
N ILE A 287 -17.69 10.40 2.46
CA ILE A 287 -17.32 10.76 1.09
C ILE A 287 -18.58 11.08 0.32
N ILE A 288 -18.63 12.27 -0.28
CA ILE A 288 -19.70 12.69 -1.18
C ILE A 288 -19.22 12.37 -2.61
N PRO A 289 -19.85 11.42 -3.31
CA PRO A 289 -19.53 11.17 -4.71
C PRO A 289 -19.87 12.38 -5.56
N ALA A 290 -18.99 12.74 -6.50
CA ALA A 290 -19.09 14.00 -7.26
C ALA A 290 -20.33 14.11 -8.14
N ASN A 291 -21.01 12.99 -8.46
CA ASN A 291 -22.10 12.93 -9.47
C ASN A 291 -23.40 12.30 -8.96
N THR A 292 -23.62 12.20 -7.66
CA THR A 292 -24.85 11.62 -7.13
C THR A 292 -25.78 12.69 -6.57
N ALA A 293 -27.04 12.63 -6.98
CA ALA A 293 -28.11 13.50 -6.51
C ALA A 293 -28.45 13.33 -5.00
N GLY A 294 -27.66 12.59 -4.27
CA GLY A 294 -27.76 12.37 -2.83
C GLY A 294 -27.06 11.08 -2.39
N LEU A 295 -26.65 11.01 -1.13
CA LEU A 295 -26.04 9.83 -0.50
C LEU A 295 -27.07 8.73 -0.18
N GLY A 296 -28.33 8.92 -0.57
CA GLY A 296 -29.42 8.08 -0.09
C GLY A 296 -29.71 8.33 1.40
N ASP A 297 -30.47 7.42 2.01
CA ASP A 297 -30.73 7.42 3.45
C ASP A 297 -29.53 6.73 4.17
N PRO A 298 -28.75 7.44 4.98
CA PRO A 298 -27.62 6.85 5.70
C PRO A 298 -28.02 5.73 6.66
N LEU A 299 -29.22 5.81 7.25
CA LEU A 299 -29.72 4.78 8.17
C LEU A 299 -30.01 3.48 7.41
N LYS A 300 -30.69 3.54 6.27
CA LYS A 300 -30.93 2.36 5.44
C LYS A 300 -29.63 1.75 4.89
N SER A 301 -28.68 2.61 4.49
CA SER A 301 -27.35 2.15 4.05
C SER A 301 -26.60 1.45 5.17
N ARG A 302 -26.71 1.96 6.40
CA ARG A 302 -26.13 1.33 7.59
C ARG A 302 -26.80 -0.01 7.91
N GLU A 303 -28.10 -0.08 7.86
CA GLU A 303 -28.85 -1.30 8.11
C GLU A 303 -28.48 -2.39 7.08
N ALA A 304 -28.46 -2.05 5.79
CA ALA A 304 -28.08 -2.98 4.73
C ALA A 304 -26.65 -3.49 4.95
N TYR A 305 -25.69 -2.59 5.18
CA TYR A 305 -24.29 -2.96 5.45
C TYR A 305 -24.13 -3.82 6.70
N TYR A 306 -24.90 -3.51 7.74
CA TYR A 306 -24.88 -4.29 8.97
C TYR A 306 -25.37 -5.72 8.74
N ARG A 307 -26.46 -5.88 7.99
CA ARG A 307 -27.05 -7.18 7.67
C ARG A 307 -26.18 -8.01 6.75
N ASP A 308 -25.59 -7.38 5.73
CA ASP A 308 -24.90 -8.08 4.65
C ASP A 308 -23.41 -8.30 4.94
N GLU A 309 -22.77 -7.46 5.77
CA GLU A 309 -21.34 -7.53 6.02
C GLU A 309 -20.99 -7.75 7.52
N VAL A 310 -21.63 -7.02 8.42
CA VAL A 310 -21.26 -7.07 9.84
C VAL A 310 -21.74 -8.36 10.51
N ILE A 311 -23.00 -8.77 10.27
CA ILE A 311 -23.56 -10.01 10.83
C ILE A 311 -22.82 -11.25 10.33
N PRO A 312 -22.55 -11.42 9.03
CA PRO A 312 -21.75 -12.54 8.53
C PRO A 312 -20.36 -12.60 9.17
N MET A 313 -19.69 -11.47 9.32
CA MET A 313 -18.38 -11.43 9.96
C MET A 313 -18.45 -11.84 11.44
N ARG A 314 -19.47 -11.39 12.19
CA ARG A 314 -19.71 -11.83 13.58
C ARG A 314 -19.96 -13.34 13.66
N ARG A 315 -20.72 -13.90 12.72
CA ARG A 315 -20.93 -15.35 12.65
C ARG A 315 -19.63 -16.10 12.42
N LEU A 316 -18.83 -15.68 11.45
CA LEU A 316 -17.51 -16.28 11.20
C LEU A 316 -16.64 -16.30 12.48
N ILE A 317 -16.58 -15.19 13.20
CA ILE A 317 -15.82 -15.09 14.44
C ILE A 317 -16.37 -16.02 15.52
N MET A 318 -17.70 -16.00 15.74
CA MET A 318 -18.34 -16.84 16.75
C MET A 318 -18.20 -18.32 16.43
N GLU A 319 -18.46 -18.74 15.21
CA GLU A 319 -18.33 -20.13 14.78
C GLU A 319 -16.89 -20.62 14.87
N GLY A 320 -15.95 -19.83 14.39
CA GLY A 320 -14.53 -20.16 14.45
C GLY A 320 -14.01 -20.34 15.88
N ILE A 321 -14.44 -19.48 16.82
CA ILE A 321 -14.01 -19.57 18.22
C ILE A 321 -14.80 -20.64 18.96
N ASN A 322 -16.12 -20.64 18.85
CA ASN A 322 -17.00 -21.50 19.66
C ASN A 322 -17.03 -22.97 19.18
N SER A 323 -16.48 -23.27 18.00
CA SER A 323 -16.29 -24.66 17.56
C SER A 323 -15.29 -25.41 18.45
N ASP A 324 -14.37 -24.70 19.10
CA ASP A 324 -13.36 -25.30 19.96
C ASP A 324 -13.96 -25.86 21.25
N PRO A 325 -13.67 -27.13 21.58
CA PRO A 325 -14.26 -27.79 22.75
C PRO A 325 -13.90 -27.16 24.09
N ASP A 326 -12.71 -26.57 24.22
CA ASP A 326 -12.28 -25.92 25.45
C ASP A 326 -13.07 -24.61 25.69
N ILE A 327 -13.42 -23.91 24.63
CA ILE A 327 -14.19 -22.64 24.71
C ILE A 327 -15.63 -22.89 25.11
N ARG A 328 -16.25 -23.97 24.69
CA ARG A 328 -17.59 -24.35 25.13
C ARG A 328 -17.70 -24.50 26.65
N ARG A 329 -16.60 -24.86 27.32
CA ARG A 329 -16.52 -25.01 28.79
C ARG A 329 -16.17 -23.71 29.49
N LEU A 330 -15.45 -22.83 28.84
CA LEU A 330 -15.03 -21.52 29.37
C LEU A 330 -16.16 -20.50 29.36
N GLY A 331 -17.00 -20.53 28.31
CA GLY A 331 -18.03 -19.56 28.01
C GLY A 331 -17.88 -19.08 26.56
N GLN A 332 -18.94 -19.31 25.81
CA GLN A 332 -18.95 -19.00 24.38
C GLN A 332 -18.82 -17.50 24.14
N VAL A 333 -18.14 -17.15 23.06
CA VAL A 333 -18.10 -15.78 22.55
C VAL A 333 -19.44 -15.44 21.93
N GLU A 334 -19.99 -14.30 22.30
CA GLU A 334 -21.32 -13.86 21.87
C GLU A 334 -21.27 -12.48 21.25
N PHE A 335 -21.97 -12.36 20.11
CA PHE A 335 -22.28 -11.10 19.44
C PHE A 335 -23.77 -11.00 19.17
N ILE A 336 -24.31 -9.78 19.18
CA ILE A 336 -25.65 -9.52 18.69
C ILE A 336 -25.68 -9.77 17.20
N LEU A 337 -26.67 -10.56 16.72
CA LEU A 337 -26.90 -10.85 15.29
C LEU A 337 -28.10 -10.11 14.71
N GLU A 338 -28.72 -9.24 15.49
CA GLU A 338 -29.86 -8.43 15.06
C GLU A 338 -29.43 -6.96 14.92
N PHE A 339 -29.98 -6.30 13.91
CA PHE A 339 -29.86 -4.86 13.79
C PHE A 339 -30.94 -4.23 14.68
N ASN A 340 -30.53 -3.62 15.78
CA ASN A 340 -31.43 -2.84 16.63
C ASN A 340 -31.18 -1.35 16.37
N GLU A 341 -32.18 -0.64 15.89
CA GLU A 341 -32.12 0.83 15.72
C GLU A 341 -32.04 1.58 17.04
N ALA A 342 -32.39 0.96 18.12
CA ALA A 342 -32.52 1.61 19.41
C ALA A 342 -31.58 1.03 20.47
N THR A 343 -30.50 1.73 20.70
CA THR A 343 -30.10 2.08 22.08
C THR A 343 -29.60 3.51 22.01
N GLU A 344 -30.55 4.42 22.19
CA GLU A 344 -30.27 5.76 22.64
C GLU A 344 -29.44 5.78 23.90
#